data_f0ed441598057d2a1a27ae0f81dd52fa
#
_entry.id   f0ed441598057d2a1a27ae0f81dd52fa
#
_cell.length_a   1.000
_cell.length_b   1.000
_cell.length_c   1.000
_cell.angle_alpha   90.00
_cell.angle_beta   90.00
_cell.angle_gamma   90.00
#
_symmetry.space_group_name_H-M   'P 1'
#
loop_
_entity.id
_entity.type
_entity.pdbx_description
1 polymer ?
#
loop_
_entity_poly.entity_id
_entity_poly.type
_entity_poly.pdbx_seq_one_letter_code
_entity_poly.pdbx_strand_id
1 'polypeptide(L)'
;MNCYFYTFGCKVNTCETAGMQSLLQSAGYTVVSQPEEADIFLFNSCTVTASGDSRLRHAMRKVRREHPDALLVLTGCYPQAYPDEAAAIPEADLVLGTKHRSRLPGLLAELCQNHARIAAVDSYGAQDDFEALPCDTMPDNTRAFLKIQDGCNCFCSYCIIPYARGRCRSLPPEELRKAAAGFAENGYREIVLCGINLGFYGMEWDGSLAEAVETCAAVPGVERVRLGSLEPERLTEEQLSRLAALPQFCPQFHLSLQSGCDRTLRAMNRKYDSAEYAAICQRIRRYFPDCAITTDFMVGFPGETDEDFRDSLAFAQRMAFAAMHVFRYSPRAGTRAAAFPEPVSYTHLRAHETLSD
;
A
#
# COMPACT_ATOMS: atom_id res chain seq x y z
N MET A 1 -27.79 10.55 0.71
CA MET A 1 -27.13 10.13 1.96
C MET A 1 -25.68 10.59 1.90
N ASN A 2 -25.16 11.05 3.03
CA ASN A 2 -23.83 11.60 3.17
C ASN A 2 -22.85 10.52 3.62
N CYS A 3 -21.68 10.46 2.97
CA CYS A 3 -20.65 9.46 3.24
C CYS A 3 -19.38 10.11 3.77
N TYR A 4 -18.86 9.61 4.89
CA TYR A 4 -17.57 10.01 5.45
C TYR A 4 -16.58 8.85 5.41
N PHE A 5 -15.31 9.13 5.09
CA PHE A 5 -14.27 8.11 4.91
C PHE A 5 -13.19 8.19 5.97
N TYR A 6 -12.93 7.07 6.62
CA TYR A 6 -11.71 6.82 7.39
C TYR A 6 -10.75 6.00 6.55
N THR A 7 -9.59 6.56 6.22
CA THR A 7 -8.54 5.85 5.46
C THR A 7 -7.38 5.50 6.36
N PHE A 8 -7.09 4.22 6.48
CA PHE A 8 -5.94 3.69 7.22
C PHE A 8 -4.95 3.07 6.23
N GLY A 9 -3.65 3.24 6.48
CA GLY A 9 -2.61 2.51 5.77
C GLY A 9 -1.81 3.34 4.78
N CYS A 10 -1.62 2.80 3.58
CA CYS A 10 -0.66 3.29 2.61
C CYS A 10 -1.29 4.13 1.48
N LYS A 11 -0.44 4.66 0.59
CA LYS A 11 -0.89 5.42 -0.59
C LYS A 11 -1.87 4.65 -1.48
N VAL A 12 -1.76 3.31 -1.55
CA VAL A 12 -2.73 2.47 -2.28
C VAL A 12 -4.12 2.58 -1.68
N ASN A 13 -4.23 2.54 -0.34
CA ASN A 13 -5.52 2.75 0.33
C ASN A 13 -6.07 4.16 0.07
N THR A 14 -5.21 5.18 0.02
CA THR A 14 -5.62 6.55 -0.33
C THR A 14 -6.18 6.63 -1.75
N CYS A 15 -5.51 6.01 -2.74
CA CYS A 15 -6.03 5.91 -4.11
C CYS A 15 -7.40 5.22 -4.15
N GLU A 16 -7.52 4.13 -3.43
CA GLU A 16 -8.76 3.33 -3.41
C GLU A 16 -9.90 4.07 -2.70
N THR A 17 -9.59 4.84 -1.64
CA THR A 17 -10.59 5.73 -1.01
C THR A 17 -11.09 6.77 -2.01
N ALA A 18 -10.20 7.46 -2.71
CA ALA A 18 -10.59 8.45 -3.71
C ALA A 18 -11.45 7.83 -4.84
N GLY A 19 -11.08 6.62 -5.30
CA GLY A 19 -11.89 5.89 -6.28
C GLY A 19 -13.28 5.48 -5.75
N MET A 20 -13.39 5.03 -4.49
CA MET A 20 -14.68 4.73 -3.88
C MET A 20 -15.52 6.00 -3.67
N GLN A 21 -14.91 7.13 -3.33
CA GLN A 21 -15.59 8.42 -3.26
C GLN A 21 -16.20 8.79 -4.61
N SER A 22 -15.42 8.69 -5.71
CA SER A 22 -15.91 8.96 -7.07
C SER A 22 -17.04 8.02 -7.48
N LEU A 23 -16.94 6.72 -7.14
CA LEU A 23 -18.01 5.75 -7.38
C LEU A 23 -19.32 6.13 -6.67
N LEU A 24 -19.24 6.50 -5.39
CA LEU A 24 -20.41 6.86 -4.59
C LEU A 24 -21.02 8.18 -5.05
N GLN A 25 -20.20 9.18 -5.40
CA GLN A 25 -20.68 10.44 -5.96
C GLN A 25 -21.42 10.22 -7.28
N SER A 26 -20.89 9.37 -8.16
CA SER A 26 -21.56 8.98 -9.42
C SER A 26 -22.87 8.24 -9.19
N ALA A 27 -23.03 7.56 -8.05
CA ALA A 27 -24.24 6.87 -7.65
C ALA A 27 -25.22 7.76 -6.85
N GLY A 28 -24.94 9.08 -6.71
CA GLY A 28 -25.83 10.05 -6.07
C GLY A 28 -25.64 10.21 -4.56
N TYR A 29 -24.56 9.65 -4.00
CA TYR A 29 -24.17 9.92 -2.59
C TYR A 29 -23.35 11.22 -2.52
N THR A 30 -23.39 11.89 -1.37
CA THR A 30 -22.59 13.08 -1.09
C THR A 30 -21.40 12.70 -0.20
N VAL A 31 -20.18 12.99 -0.62
CA VAL A 31 -18.98 12.85 0.22
C VAL A 31 -18.83 14.11 1.07
N VAL A 32 -18.79 13.95 2.38
CA VAL A 32 -18.65 15.05 3.36
C VAL A 32 -17.29 15.03 4.03
N SER A 33 -16.82 16.20 4.48
CA SER A 33 -15.55 16.38 5.16
C SER A 33 -15.65 16.35 6.69
N GLN A 34 -16.87 16.45 7.23
CA GLN A 34 -17.13 16.45 8.67
C GLN A 34 -17.92 15.18 9.05
N PRO A 35 -17.44 14.43 10.05
CA PRO A 35 -18.13 13.17 10.46
C PRO A 35 -19.54 13.41 11.01
N GLU A 36 -19.82 14.60 11.56
CA GLU A 36 -21.14 14.96 12.12
C GLU A 36 -22.25 15.03 11.06
N GLU A 37 -21.88 15.19 9.79
CA GLU A 37 -22.81 15.30 8.65
C GLU A 37 -23.11 13.94 8.00
N ALA A 38 -22.44 12.87 8.45
CA ALA A 38 -22.45 11.58 7.76
C ALA A 38 -23.59 10.67 8.21
N ASP A 39 -24.27 10.05 7.23
CA ASP A 39 -25.21 8.94 7.40
C ASP A 39 -24.48 7.60 7.28
N ILE A 40 -23.37 7.57 6.54
CA ILE A 40 -22.61 6.35 6.21
C ILE A 40 -21.13 6.62 6.51
N PHE A 41 -20.50 5.73 7.28
CA PHE A 41 -19.06 5.76 7.56
C PHE A 41 -18.36 4.59 6.88
N LEU A 42 -17.38 4.91 6.03
CA LEU A 42 -16.57 3.91 5.33
C LEU A 42 -15.17 3.85 5.94
N PHE A 43 -14.78 2.67 6.38
CA PHE A 43 -13.47 2.40 6.97
C PHE A 43 -12.63 1.59 5.96
N ASN A 44 -11.74 2.26 5.21
CA ASN A 44 -10.78 1.59 4.34
C ASN A 44 -9.56 1.22 5.15
N SER A 45 -9.44 -0.05 5.48
CA SER A 45 -8.52 -0.59 6.48
C SER A 45 -7.19 -1.09 5.90
N CYS A 46 -6.16 -1.00 6.73
CA CYS A 46 -4.88 -1.68 6.55
C CYS A 46 -4.77 -2.82 7.57
N THR A 47 -3.92 -3.84 7.28
CA THR A 47 -3.65 -4.95 8.20
C THR A 47 -2.17 -5.35 8.25
N VAL A 48 -1.27 -4.42 7.92
CA VAL A 48 0.18 -4.67 7.99
C VAL A 48 0.66 -4.83 9.44
N THR A 49 0.02 -4.15 10.40
CA THR A 49 0.35 -4.23 11.82
C THR A 49 -0.86 -4.47 12.70
N ALA A 50 -0.68 -5.18 13.83
CA ALA A 50 -1.73 -5.39 14.83
C ALA A 50 -2.23 -4.08 15.47
N SER A 51 -1.35 -3.08 15.61
CA SER A 51 -1.74 -1.75 16.10
C SER A 51 -2.68 -1.04 15.12
N GLY A 52 -2.51 -1.27 13.81
CA GLY A 52 -3.44 -0.78 12.77
C GLY A 52 -4.84 -1.36 12.95
N ASP A 53 -4.95 -2.66 13.14
CA ASP A 53 -6.23 -3.35 13.38
C ASP A 53 -6.90 -2.85 14.68
N SER A 54 -6.12 -2.63 15.73
CA SER A 54 -6.63 -2.10 17.00
C SER A 54 -7.20 -0.68 16.84
N ARG A 55 -6.51 0.19 16.10
CA ARG A 55 -6.98 1.56 15.82
C ARG A 55 -8.27 1.55 14.98
N LEU A 56 -8.37 0.68 13.99
CA LEU A 56 -9.58 0.49 13.20
C LEU A 56 -10.77 0.12 14.09
N ARG A 57 -10.64 -0.94 14.90
CA ARG A 57 -11.71 -1.40 15.79
C ARG A 57 -12.12 -0.32 16.80
N HIS A 58 -11.15 0.44 17.33
CA HIS A 58 -11.43 1.55 18.23
C HIS A 58 -12.23 2.66 17.52
N ALA A 59 -11.85 3.03 16.31
CA ALA A 59 -12.56 4.04 15.52
C ALA A 59 -13.99 3.61 15.21
N MET A 60 -14.20 2.34 14.79
CA MET A 60 -15.56 1.82 14.52
C MET A 60 -16.45 1.84 15.76
N ARG A 61 -15.94 1.40 16.92
CA ARG A 61 -16.68 1.44 18.20
C ARG A 61 -17.01 2.87 18.61
N LYS A 62 -16.07 3.80 18.41
CA LYS A 62 -16.30 5.23 18.70
C LYS A 62 -17.45 5.75 17.84
N VAL A 63 -17.39 5.55 16.52
CA VAL A 63 -18.43 6.01 15.59
C VAL A 63 -19.78 5.37 15.90
N ARG A 64 -19.85 4.05 16.14
CA ARG A 64 -21.13 3.39 16.49
C ARG A 64 -21.76 3.96 17.76
N ARG A 65 -20.96 4.36 18.75
CA ARG A 65 -21.44 4.98 19.99
C ARG A 65 -21.93 6.42 19.75
N GLU A 66 -21.23 7.18 18.91
CA GLU A 66 -21.54 8.60 18.63
C GLU A 66 -22.64 8.76 17.58
N HIS A 67 -22.76 7.80 16.65
CA HIS A 67 -23.72 7.76 15.55
C HIS A 67 -24.43 6.38 15.51
N PRO A 68 -25.35 6.09 16.45
CA PRO A 68 -25.94 4.75 16.59
C PRO A 68 -26.75 4.30 15.37
N ASP A 69 -27.35 5.24 14.64
CA ASP A 69 -28.21 4.97 13.48
C ASP A 69 -27.46 5.00 12.14
N ALA A 70 -26.18 5.39 12.13
CA ALA A 70 -25.38 5.45 10.90
C ALA A 70 -25.01 4.06 10.39
N LEU A 71 -24.87 3.92 9.08
CA LEU A 71 -24.35 2.69 8.46
C LEU A 71 -22.82 2.67 8.47
N LEU A 72 -22.23 1.58 8.97
CA LEU A 72 -20.77 1.41 9.02
C LEU A 72 -20.33 0.34 8.01
N VAL A 73 -19.49 0.77 7.08
CA VAL A 73 -18.88 -0.08 6.04
C VAL A 73 -17.43 -0.34 6.37
N LEU A 74 -17.06 -1.60 6.48
CA LEU A 74 -15.67 -2.03 6.64
C LEU A 74 -15.13 -2.58 5.32
N THR A 75 -14.05 -2.01 4.80
CA THR A 75 -13.37 -2.48 3.59
C THR A 75 -11.85 -2.43 3.76
N GLY A 76 -11.12 -2.90 2.76
CA GLY A 76 -9.66 -2.84 2.71
C GLY A 76 -8.97 -4.16 3.05
N CYS A 77 -7.69 -4.06 3.45
CA CYS A 77 -6.84 -5.23 3.63
C CYS A 77 -7.25 -6.10 4.82
N TYR A 78 -7.81 -5.52 5.89
CA TYR A 78 -8.19 -6.30 7.07
C TYR A 78 -9.30 -7.31 6.77
N PRO A 79 -10.48 -6.90 6.24
CA PRO A 79 -11.53 -7.87 5.92
C PRO A 79 -11.11 -8.86 4.81
N GLN A 80 -10.22 -8.48 3.92
CA GLN A 80 -9.73 -9.41 2.90
C GLN A 80 -8.81 -10.48 3.47
N ALA A 81 -7.94 -10.12 4.43
CA ALA A 81 -7.01 -11.07 5.05
C ALA A 81 -7.68 -11.96 6.10
N TYR A 82 -8.70 -11.43 6.80
CA TYR A 82 -9.39 -12.07 7.92
C TYR A 82 -10.91 -11.95 7.76
N PRO A 83 -11.50 -12.59 6.74
CA PRO A 83 -12.93 -12.41 6.41
C PRO A 83 -13.88 -12.80 7.55
N ASP A 84 -13.61 -13.93 8.21
CA ASP A 84 -14.45 -14.40 9.31
C ASP A 84 -14.41 -13.48 10.54
N GLU A 85 -13.18 -12.98 10.89
CA GLU A 85 -13.03 -12.03 11.98
C GLU A 85 -13.72 -10.70 11.66
N ALA A 86 -13.57 -10.22 10.43
CA ALA A 86 -14.21 -8.98 9.99
C ALA A 86 -15.74 -9.13 9.94
N ALA A 87 -16.25 -10.24 9.44
CA ALA A 87 -17.65 -10.56 9.47
C ALA A 87 -18.21 -10.67 10.90
N ALA A 88 -17.43 -11.00 11.89
CA ALA A 88 -17.83 -11.07 13.30
C ALA A 88 -17.82 -9.71 14.03
N ILE A 89 -17.33 -8.60 13.43
CA ILE A 89 -17.32 -7.27 14.06
C ILE A 89 -18.77 -6.74 14.15
N PRO A 90 -19.34 -6.57 15.34
CA PRO A 90 -20.76 -6.23 15.48
C PRO A 90 -21.10 -4.82 14.98
N GLU A 91 -20.12 -3.92 14.96
CA GLU A 91 -20.31 -2.54 14.53
C GLU A 91 -20.43 -2.38 13.00
N ALA A 92 -19.98 -3.38 12.20
CA ALA A 92 -20.02 -3.29 10.75
C ALA A 92 -21.36 -3.76 10.17
N ASP A 93 -22.04 -2.94 9.40
CA ASP A 93 -23.28 -3.31 8.69
C ASP A 93 -22.98 -3.91 7.32
N LEU A 94 -21.90 -3.43 6.65
CA LEU A 94 -21.40 -3.99 5.41
C LEU A 94 -19.89 -4.28 5.55
N VAL A 95 -19.50 -5.50 5.19
CA VAL A 95 -18.09 -5.91 5.10
C VAL A 95 -17.76 -6.24 3.65
N LEU A 96 -16.79 -5.52 3.07
CA LEU A 96 -16.33 -5.67 1.69
C LEU A 96 -14.82 -5.81 1.66
N GLY A 97 -14.28 -6.75 0.89
CA GLY A 97 -12.83 -6.96 0.75
C GLY A 97 -12.11 -5.90 -0.07
N THR A 98 -10.95 -6.26 -0.57
CA THR A 98 -10.17 -5.45 -1.53
C THR A 98 -10.54 -5.76 -2.98
N LYS A 99 -11.31 -6.80 -3.22
CA LYS A 99 -11.78 -7.25 -4.53
C LYS A 99 -13.22 -6.79 -4.77
N HIS A 100 -13.54 -6.43 -6.01
CA HIS A 100 -14.88 -6.03 -6.46
C HIS A 100 -15.47 -4.83 -5.68
N ARG A 101 -14.64 -3.83 -5.38
CA ARG A 101 -15.10 -2.57 -4.75
C ARG A 101 -16.05 -1.77 -5.64
N SER A 102 -16.01 -1.98 -6.95
CA SER A 102 -16.99 -1.45 -7.90
C SER A 102 -18.45 -1.82 -7.54
N ARG A 103 -18.67 -2.90 -6.77
CA ARG A 103 -20.00 -3.30 -6.25
C ARG A 103 -20.50 -2.44 -5.09
N LEU A 104 -19.66 -1.59 -4.50
CA LEU A 104 -19.98 -0.83 -3.29
C LEU A 104 -21.32 -0.05 -3.37
N PRO A 105 -21.63 0.70 -4.46
CA PRO A 105 -22.92 1.40 -4.54
C PRO A 105 -24.13 0.47 -4.50
N GLY A 106 -24.05 -0.66 -5.21
CA GLY A 106 -25.13 -1.67 -5.23
C GLY A 106 -25.34 -2.34 -3.87
N LEU A 107 -24.26 -2.70 -3.18
CA LEU A 107 -24.31 -3.29 -1.84
C LEU A 107 -24.87 -2.31 -0.80
N LEU A 108 -24.52 -1.02 -0.91
CA LEU A 108 -25.12 0.01 -0.05
C LEU A 108 -26.62 0.18 -0.30
N ALA A 109 -27.06 0.17 -1.56
CA ALA A 109 -28.47 0.24 -1.89
C ALA A 109 -29.24 -0.97 -1.34
N GLU A 110 -28.68 -2.18 -1.45
CA GLU A 110 -29.23 -3.40 -0.88
C GLU A 110 -29.33 -3.32 0.66
N LEU A 111 -28.26 -2.85 1.32
CA LEU A 111 -28.23 -2.67 2.77
C LEU A 111 -29.31 -1.69 3.25
N CYS A 112 -29.48 -0.56 2.54
CA CYS A 112 -30.50 0.44 2.85
C CYS A 112 -31.95 -0.10 2.68
N GLN A 113 -32.16 -1.00 1.73
CA GLN A 113 -33.49 -1.59 1.47
C GLN A 113 -33.86 -2.70 2.46
N ASN A 114 -32.90 -3.58 2.73
CA ASN A 114 -33.16 -4.81 3.49
C ASN A 114 -32.86 -4.68 4.98
N HIS A 115 -32.09 -3.68 5.38
CA HIS A 115 -31.57 -3.48 6.76
C HIS A 115 -30.88 -4.73 7.33
N ALA A 116 -30.42 -5.64 6.45
CA ALA A 116 -29.75 -6.87 6.81
C ALA A 116 -28.25 -6.72 6.58
N ARG A 117 -27.46 -7.11 7.57
CA ARG A 117 -26.00 -7.09 7.48
C ARG A 117 -25.49 -7.89 6.29
N ILE A 118 -24.52 -7.33 5.57
CA ILE A 118 -23.93 -7.93 4.37
C ILE A 118 -22.44 -8.20 4.60
N ALA A 119 -21.98 -9.40 4.28
CA ALA A 119 -20.56 -9.75 4.19
C ALA A 119 -20.24 -10.23 2.76
N ALA A 120 -19.53 -9.40 1.99
CA ALA A 120 -19.24 -9.62 0.58
C ALA A 120 -17.71 -9.60 0.34
N VAL A 121 -17.01 -10.55 0.95
CA VAL A 121 -15.56 -10.71 0.80
C VAL A 121 -15.27 -11.84 -0.18
N ASP A 122 -14.92 -11.49 -1.41
CA ASP A 122 -14.59 -12.46 -2.46
C ASP A 122 -13.11 -12.85 -2.38
N SER A 123 -12.80 -14.14 -2.49
CA SER A 123 -11.42 -14.64 -2.52
C SER A 123 -10.74 -14.29 -3.84
N TYR A 124 -9.43 -14.06 -3.78
CA TYR A 124 -8.61 -13.89 -4.98
C TYR A 124 -8.34 -15.24 -5.67
N GLY A 125 -8.51 -15.27 -7.00
CA GLY A 125 -8.14 -16.37 -7.88
C GLY A 125 -6.76 -16.18 -8.50
N ALA A 126 -6.37 -17.14 -9.35
CA ALA A 126 -5.08 -17.09 -10.04
C ALA A 126 -5.05 -16.12 -11.24
N GLN A 127 -6.22 -15.79 -11.79
CA GLN A 127 -6.40 -15.02 -13.02
C GLN A 127 -7.32 -13.81 -12.81
N ASP A 128 -7.24 -13.19 -11.63
CA ASP A 128 -8.00 -11.95 -11.38
C ASP A 128 -7.36 -10.78 -12.12
N ASP A 129 -8.18 -9.96 -12.76
CA ASP A 129 -7.76 -8.73 -13.43
C ASP A 129 -7.50 -7.59 -12.43
N PHE A 130 -6.81 -6.55 -12.91
CA PHE A 130 -6.64 -5.32 -12.16
C PHE A 130 -7.98 -4.57 -12.08
N GLU A 131 -8.45 -4.27 -10.86
CA GLU A 131 -9.64 -3.47 -10.65
C GLU A 131 -9.25 -1.98 -10.62
N ALA A 132 -9.56 -1.27 -11.71
CA ALA A 132 -9.43 0.18 -11.78
C ALA A 132 -10.69 0.84 -11.20
N LEU A 133 -10.53 1.61 -10.13
CA LEU A 133 -11.60 2.48 -9.64
C LEU A 133 -11.49 3.86 -10.32
N PRO A 134 -12.60 4.48 -10.73
CA PRO A 134 -12.57 5.80 -11.33
C PRO A 134 -12.05 6.83 -10.33
N CYS A 135 -11.00 7.56 -10.71
CA CYS A 135 -10.46 8.62 -9.86
C CYS A 135 -9.66 9.58 -10.73
N ASP A 136 -10.08 10.82 -10.79
CA ASP A 136 -9.42 11.93 -11.49
C ASP A 136 -9.20 13.16 -10.61
N THR A 137 -9.64 13.07 -9.35
CA THR A 137 -9.49 14.13 -8.34
C THR A 137 -9.14 13.55 -6.97
N MET A 138 -8.35 14.30 -6.22
CA MET A 138 -7.98 14.04 -4.81
C MET A 138 -7.99 15.37 -4.03
N PRO A 139 -9.14 15.85 -3.59
CA PRO A 139 -9.30 17.23 -3.08
C PRO A 139 -8.32 17.62 -1.97
N ASP A 140 -7.95 16.69 -1.10
CA ASP A 140 -7.05 16.94 0.04
C ASP A 140 -5.57 16.80 -0.31
N ASN A 141 -5.23 16.57 -1.59
CA ASN A 141 -3.86 16.31 -2.02
C ASN A 141 -3.43 17.27 -3.14
N THR A 142 -2.22 17.82 -3.01
CA THR A 142 -1.58 18.63 -4.06
C THR A 142 -0.97 17.78 -5.18
N ARG A 143 -0.87 16.47 -4.98
CA ARG A 143 -0.33 15.46 -5.90
C ARG A 143 -1.36 14.38 -6.13
N ALA A 144 -1.49 13.91 -7.36
CA ALA A 144 -2.31 12.75 -7.66
C ALA A 144 -1.59 11.45 -7.27
N PHE A 145 -2.26 10.56 -6.54
CA PHE A 145 -1.80 9.19 -6.33
C PHE A 145 -2.52 8.28 -7.30
N LEU A 146 -1.79 7.62 -8.18
CA LEU A 146 -2.35 6.73 -9.21
C LEU A 146 -1.90 5.30 -8.94
N LYS A 147 -2.86 4.44 -8.55
CA LYS A 147 -2.60 3.01 -8.37
C LYS A 147 -2.48 2.34 -9.73
N ILE A 148 -1.28 1.83 -10.05
CA ILE A 148 -0.98 1.17 -11.33
C ILE A 148 -0.70 -0.32 -11.18
N GLN A 149 -0.47 -0.80 -9.95
CA GLN A 149 -0.14 -2.19 -9.67
C GLN A 149 -0.81 -2.62 -8.36
N ASP A 150 -1.26 -3.86 -8.26
CA ASP A 150 -1.83 -4.46 -7.07
C ASP A 150 -1.36 -5.92 -6.91
N GLY A 151 -1.46 -6.43 -5.67
CA GLY A 151 -1.00 -7.77 -5.34
C GLY A 151 0.53 -7.92 -5.29
N CYS A 152 1.01 -9.07 -4.77
CA CYS A 152 2.44 -9.35 -4.64
C CYS A 152 2.72 -10.85 -4.70
N ASN A 153 3.78 -11.23 -5.44
CA ASN A 153 4.23 -12.62 -5.60
C ASN A 153 5.47 -12.97 -4.76
N CYS A 154 5.97 -12.06 -3.89
CA CYS A 154 7.21 -12.28 -3.13
C CYS A 154 7.04 -13.26 -1.96
N PHE A 155 5.88 -13.30 -1.32
CA PHE A 155 5.60 -14.16 -0.17
C PHE A 155 6.68 -14.08 0.91
N CYS A 156 7.10 -12.84 1.27
CA CYS A 156 7.99 -12.62 2.40
C CYS A 156 7.39 -13.27 3.64
N SER A 157 8.21 -13.90 4.50
CA SER A 157 7.72 -14.78 5.58
C SER A 157 6.83 -14.07 6.61
N TYR A 158 6.96 -12.76 6.75
CA TYR A 158 6.19 -11.90 7.67
C TYR A 158 4.95 -11.25 7.04
N CYS A 159 4.80 -11.33 5.71
CA CYS A 159 3.90 -10.44 4.98
C CYS A 159 2.54 -11.09 4.72
N ILE A 160 1.48 -10.42 5.16
CA ILE A 160 0.08 -10.83 4.93
C ILE A 160 -0.46 -10.34 3.57
N ILE A 161 0.25 -9.45 2.89
CA ILE A 161 -0.25 -8.77 1.70
C ILE A 161 -0.59 -9.72 0.54
N PRO A 162 0.18 -10.78 0.22
CA PRO A 162 -0.23 -11.73 -0.83
C PRO A 162 -1.62 -12.35 -0.59
N TYR A 163 -2.02 -12.51 0.66
CA TYR A 163 -3.34 -13.03 1.04
C TYR A 163 -4.43 -11.97 1.03
N ALA A 164 -4.07 -10.71 1.36
CA ALA A 164 -4.99 -9.58 1.37
C ALA A 164 -5.18 -8.93 -0.01
N ARG A 165 -4.27 -9.17 -0.96
CA ARG A 165 -4.26 -8.49 -2.26
C ARG A 165 -4.13 -9.43 -3.46
N GLY A 166 -3.92 -10.72 -3.22
CA GLY A 166 -3.73 -11.69 -4.28
C GLY A 166 -2.41 -11.54 -5.04
N ARG A 167 -2.37 -12.13 -6.23
CA ARG A 167 -1.20 -12.09 -7.13
C ARG A 167 -1.02 -10.72 -7.78
N CYS A 168 0.19 -10.47 -8.29
CA CYS A 168 0.50 -9.25 -9.05
C CYS A 168 -0.45 -9.07 -10.23
N ARG A 169 -0.95 -7.85 -10.36
CA ARG A 169 -1.81 -7.37 -11.45
C ARG A 169 -1.48 -5.92 -11.74
N SER A 170 -1.51 -5.55 -13.00
CA SER A 170 -1.10 -4.21 -13.44
C SER A 170 -2.21 -3.51 -14.23
N LEU A 171 -2.28 -2.19 -14.10
CA LEU A 171 -3.16 -1.35 -14.91
C LEU A 171 -2.59 -1.29 -16.34
N PRO A 172 -3.37 -1.63 -17.38
CA PRO A 172 -2.90 -1.58 -18.77
C PRO A 172 -2.44 -0.17 -19.19
N PRO A 173 -1.43 -0.04 -20.06
CA PRO A 173 -0.85 1.25 -20.46
C PRO A 173 -1.87 2.27 -20.98
N GLU A 174 -2.87 1.83 -21.73
CA GLU A 174 -3.93 2.71 -22.24
C GLU A 174 -4.80 3.29 -21.13
N GLU A 175 -5.16 2.47 -20.14
CA GLU A 175 -5.93 2.92 -18.99
C GLU A 175 -5.07 3.80 -18.06
N LEU A 176 -3.78 3.50 -17.94
CA LEU A 176 -2.82 4.34 -17.25
C LEU A 176 -2.75 5.74 -17.87
N ARG A 177 -2.66 5.83 -19.19
CA ARG A 177 -2.61 7.11 -19.90
C ARG A 177 -3.89 7.92 -19.71
N LYS A 178 -5.05 7.26 -19.79
CA LYS A 178 -6.36 7.91 -19.56
C LYS A 178 -6.47 8.45 -18.13
N ALA A 179 -6.09 7.66 -17.12
CA ALA A 179 -6.13 8.08 -15.73
C ALA A 179 -5.18 9.26 -15.46
N ALA A 180 -3.96 9.22 -16.01
CA ALA A 180 -3.01 10.31 -15.92
C ALA A 180 -3.51 11.60 -16.57
N ALA A 181 -4.16 11.48 -17.74
CA ALA A 181 -4.78 12.61 -18.45
C ALA A 181 -5.91 13.23 -17.62
N GLY A 182 -6.80 12.42 -17.03
CA GLY A 182 -7.87 12.90 -16.16
C GLY A 182 -7.34 13.72 -14.99
N PHE A 183 -6.28 13.27 -14.32
CA PHE A 183 -5.64 14.06 -13.26
C PHE A 183 -5.03 15.37 -13.81
N ALA A 184 -4.35 15.33 -14.94
CA ALA A 184 -3.74 16.53 -15.55
C ALA A 184 -4.79 17.58 -15.94
N GLU A 185 -5.93 17.16 -16.50
CA GLU A 185 -7.08 18.01 -16.84
C GLU A 185 -7.69 18.66 -15.60
N ASN A 186 -7.70 17.97 -14.46
CA ASN A 186 -8.12 18.50 -13.15
C ASN A 186 -7.02 19.30 -12.43
N GLY A 187 -5.91 19.65 -13.11
CA GLY A 187 -4.89 20.58 -12.64
C GLY A 187 -3.75 19.94 -11.85
N TYR A 188 -3.69 18.63 -11.69
CA TYR A 188 -2.57 17.95 -11.03
C TYR A 188 -1.33 17.95 -11.93
N ARG A 189 -0.22 18.49 -11.41
CA ARG A 189 1.07 18.57 -12.12
C ARG A 189 2.05 17.48 -11.71
N GLU A 190 1.85 16.84 -10.55
CA GLU A 190 2.65 15.74 -10.06
C GLU A 190 1.79 14.50 -9.88
N ILE A 191 2.23 13.39 -10.52
CA ILE A 191 1.63 12.06 -10.37
C ILE A 191 2.58 11.16 -9.60
N VAL A 192 2.11 10.55 -8.52
CA VAL A 192 2.82 9.53 -7.76
C VAL A 192 2.26 8.18 -8.13
N LEU A 193 3.03 7.37 -8.85
CA LEU A 193 2.66 6.00 -9.18
C LEU A 193 2.71 5.14 -7.93
N CYS A 194 1.60 4.49 -7.62
CA CYS A 194 1.42 3.68 -6.42
C CYS A 194 1.14 2.22 -6.79
N GLY A 195 1.63 1.32 -5.96
CA GLY A 195 1.39 -0.11 -6.07
C GLY A 195 1.77 -0.82 -4.79
N ILE A 196 1.40 -2.07 -4.69
CA ILE A 196 1.85 -2.97 -3.62
C ILE A 196 3.31 -3.34 -3.85
N ASN A 197 3.69 -3.56 -5.11
CA ASN A 197 5.05 -3.79 -5.54
C ASN A 197 5.24 -3.30 -6.98
N LEU A 198 5.58 -2.03 -7.14
CA LEU A 198 5.70 -1.39 -8.44
C LEU A 198 6.73 -2.05 -9.37
N GLY A 199 7.75 -2.70 -8.81
CA GLY A 199 8.72 -3.44 -9.62
C GLY A 199 8.15 -4.58 -10.46
N PHE A 200 6.92 -5.03 -10.15
CA PHE A 200 6.20 -6.06 -10.91
C PHE A 200 5.21 -5.48 -11.94
N TYR A 201 5.17 -4.16 -12.12
CA TYR A 201 4.30 -3.57 -13.13
C TYR A 201 4.63 -4.09 -14.53
N GLY A 202 3.61 -4.49 -15.25
CA GLY A 202 3.70 -4.91 -16.65
C GLY A 202 4.18 -6.35 -16.86
N MET A 203 4.40 -7.14 -15.81
CA MET A 203 4.85 -8.54 -15.96
C MET A 203 3.89 -9.41 -16.79
N GLU A 204 2.63 -9.03 -16.87
CA GLU A 204 1.59 -9.78 -17.59
C GLU A 204 1.74 -9.67 -19.12
N TRP A 205 2.47 -8.65 -19.60
CA TRP A 205 2.67 -8.38 -21.05
C TRP A 205 4.12 -8.02 -21.40
N ASP A 206 5.08 -8.42 -20.58
CA ASP A 206 6.51 -8.10 -20.76
C ASP A 206 6.81 -6.59 -20.78
N GLY A 207 6.01 -5.81 -20.05
CA GLY A 207 6.18 -4.37 -19.85
C GLY A 207 7.13 -4.04 -18.69
N SER A 208 7.34 -2.74 -18.45
CA SER A 208 8.27 -2.28 -17.40
C SER A 208 7.76 -1.06 -16.64
N LEU A 209 8.29 -0.84 -15.44
CA LEU A 209 8.01 0.35 -14.67
C LEU A 209 8.48 1.64 -15.38
N ALA A 210 9.58 1.59 -16.13
CA ALA A 210 10.04 2.72 -16.94
C ALA A 210 9.00 3.12 -17.99
N GLU A 211 8.35 2.14 -18.65
CA GLU A 211 7.26 2.38 -19.58
C GLU A 211 6.07 3.08 -18.92
N ALA A 212 5.72 2.69 -17.69
CA ALA A 212 4.65 3.37 -16.94
C ALA A 212 4.98 4.84 -16.66
N VAL A 213 6.23 5.13 -16.29
CA VAL A 213 6.70 6.51 -16.04
C VAL A 213 6.70 7.31 -17.33
N GLU A 214 7.21 6.76 -18.45
CA GLU A 214 7.21 7.39 -19.77
C GLU A 214 5.79 7.69 -20.24
N THR A 215 4.86 6.75 -20.07
CA THR A 215 3.43 6.93 -20.40
C THR A 215 2.83 8.12 -19.66
N CYS A 216 3.09 8.25 -18.36
CA CYS A 216 2.61 9.39 -17.58
C CYS A 216 3.32 10.69 -17.93
N ALA A 217 4.64 10.66 -18.13
CA ALA A 217 5.45 11.84 -18.49
C ALA A 217 5.07 12.42 -19.85
N ALA A 218 4.57 11.59 -20.78
CA ALA A 218 4.10 12.02 -22.09
C ALA A 218 2.72 12.72 -22.07
N VAL A 219 1.99 12.69 -20.94
CA VAL A 219 0.70 13.35 -20.81
C VAL A 219 0.87 14.87 -20.71
N PRO A 220 0.25 15.68 -21.56
CA PRO A 220 0.31 17.14 -21.48
C PRO A 220 -0.16 17.64 -20.11
N GLY A 221 0.62 18.50 -19.46
CA GLY A 221 0.32 19.06 -18.16
C GLY A 221 0.95 18.29 -16.98
N VAL A 222 1.46 17.08 -17.17
CA VAL A 222 2.25 16.36 -16.16
C VAL A 222 3.67 16.91 -16.16
N GLU A 223 4.08 17.49 -15.04
CA GLU A 223 5.42 18.07 -14.86
C GLU A 223 6.35 17.18 -14.06
N ARG A 224 5.79 16.31 -13.19
CA ARG A 224 6.55 15.41 -12.33
C ARG A 224 5.88 14.04 -12.21
N VAL A 225 6.70 13.00 -12.32
CA VAL A 225 6.30 11.61 -12.04
C VAL A 225 7.19 11.05 -10.94
N ARG A 226 6.59 10.55 -9.89
CA ARG A 226 7.27 9.97 -8.72
C ARG A 226 6.86 8.53 -8.52
N LEU A 227 7.78 7.72 -7.98
CA LEU A 227 7.52 6.32 -7.65
C LEU A 227 7.13 6.16 -6.16
N GLY A 228 6.25 5.21 -5.89
CA GLY A 228 6.03 4.64 -4.56
C GLY A 228 7.12 3.63 -4.18
N SER A 229 6.75 2.67 -3.31
CA SER A 229 7.69 1.65 -2.83
C SER A 229 8.05 0.62 -3.90
N LEU A 230 9.33 0.23 -3.89
CA LEU A 230 9.94 -0.68 -4.86
C LEU A 230 10.63 -1.85 -4.16
N GLU A 231 10.55 -3.01 -4.74
CA GLU A 231 11.50 -4.09 -4.47
C GLU A 231 12.78 -3.85 -5.30
N PRO A 232 13.95 -3.84 -4.66
CA PRO A 232 15.18 -3.37 -5.28
C PRO A 232 15.62 -4.19 -6.49
N GLU A 233 15.45 -5.51 -6.48
CA GLU A 233 15.93 -6.42 -7.52
C GLU A 233 15.30 -6.22 -8.90
N ARG A 234 14.24 -5.42 -9.00
CA ARG A 234 13.52 -5.17 -10.26
C ARG A 234 14.01 -3.94 -11.03
N LEU A 235 14.89 -3.13 -10.45
CA LEU A 235 15.46 -1.96 -11.11
C LEU A 235 16.70 -2.34 -11.94
N THR A 236 16.50 -2.55 -13.24
CA THR A 236 17.59 -2.87 -14.18
C THR A 236 18.37 -1.64 -14.63
N GLU A 237 19.57 -1.83 -15.19
CA GLU A 237 20.37 -0.76 -15.83
C GLU A 237 19.57 -0.06 -16.94
N GLU A 238 18.88 -0.82 -17.78
CA GLU A 238 18.04 -0.29 -18.85
C GLU A 238 16.94 0.63 -18.31
N GLN A 239 16.19 0.17 -17.31
CA GLN A 239 15.12 0.98 -16.70
C GLN A 239 15.68 2.28 -16.11
N LEU A 240 16.80 2.21 -15.37
CA LEU A 240 17.44 3.40 -14.80
C LEU A 240 17.91 4.38 -15.88
N SER A 241 18.45 3.88 -16.99
CA SER A 241 18.86 4.72 -18.13
C SER A 241 17.66 5.43 -18.75
N ARG A 242 16.53 4.73 -18.95
CA ARG A 242 15.28 5.30 -19.47
C ARG A 242 14.72 6.36 -18.53
N LEU A 243 14.66 6.07 -17.24
CA LEU A 243 14.19 7.03 -16.22
C LEU A 243 15.07 8.28 -16.15
N ALA A 244 16.39 8.13 -16.27
CA ALA A 244 17.34 9.25 -16.24
C ALA A 244 17.24 10.17 -17.47
N ALA A 245 16.67 9.69 -18.56
CA ALA A 245 16.41 10.49 -19.76
C ALA A 245 15.14 11.36 -19.65
N LEU A 246 14.30 11.16 -18.63
CA LEU A 246 13.03 11.86 -18.45
C LEU A 246 13.19 13.06 -17.50
N PRO A 247 13.06 14.29 -17.97
CA PRO A 247 13.15 15.48 -17.11
C PRO A 247 12.03 15.58 -16.08
N GLN A 248 10.89 14.92 -16.33
CA GLN A 248 9.75 14.86 -15.38
C GLN A 248 9.97 13.84 -14.25
N PHE A 249 10.92 12.94 -14.36
CA PHE A 249 11.14 11.92 -13.34
C PHE A 249 11.73 12.51 -12.07
N CYS A 250 11.11 12.26 -10.93
CA CYS A 250 11.61 12.68 -9.62
C CYS A 250 12.58 11.62 -9.08
N PRO A 251 13.89 11.91 -8.93
CA PRO A 251 14.89 10.94 -8.52
C PRO A 251 14.84 10.64 -7.00
N GLN A 252 13.71 10.12 -6.55
CA GLN A 252 13.49 9.63 -5.19
C GLN A 252 13.05 8.17 -5.27
N PHE A 253 13.79 7.31 -4.59
CA PHE A 253 13.58 5.87 -4.60
C PHE A 253 13.30 5.38 -3.17
N HIS A 254 12.14 4.77 -2.95
CA HIS A 254 11.86 4.08 -1.71
C HIS A 254 12.06 2.58 -1.93
N LEU A 255 13.19 2.06 -1.43
CA LEU A 255 13.60 0.66 -1.63
C LEU A 255 13.44 -0.12 -0.33
N SER A 256 12.60 -1.14 -0.33
CA SER A 256 12.32 -1.93 0.87
C SER A 256 13.50 -2.83 1.25
N LEU A 257 14.35 -2.42 2.22
CA LEU A 257 15.48 -3.20 2.73
C LEU A 257 15.03 -4.26 3.74
N GLN A 258 14.28 -3.86 4.73
CA GLN A 258 13.78 -4.63 5.88
C GLN A 258 14.84 -5.01 6.91
N SER A 259 16.04 -5.47 6.51
CA SER A 259 17.18 -5.79 7.37
C SER A 259 18.49 -5.66 6.59
N GLY A 260 19.59 -5.30 7.25
CA GLY A 260 20.93 -5.31 6.66
C GLY A 260 21.74 -6.58 6.95
N CYS A 261 21.15 -7.55 7.67
CA CYS A 261 21.79 -8.84 7.98
C CYS A 261 21.28 -9.94 7.04
N ASP A 262 22.18 -10.62 6.34
CA ASP A 262 21.84 -11.66 5.36
C ASP A 262 21.13 -12.86 5.97
N ARG A 263 21.42 -13.22 7.23
CA ARG A 263 20.72 -14.28 7.94
C ARG A 263 19.26 -13.92 8.13
N THR A 264 18.98 -12.70 8.55
CA THR A 264 17.64 -12.17 8.75
C THR A 264 16.90 -12.03 7.41
N LEU A 265 17.56 -11.50 6.36
CA LEU A 265 16.97 -11.41 5.01
C LEU A 265 16.54 -12.78 4.45
N ARG A 266 17.37 -13.82 4.62
CA ARG A 266 17.02 -15.20 4.25
C ARG A 266 15.83 -15.72 5.04
N ALA A 267 15.78 -15.49 6.35
CA ALA A 267 14.65 -15.89 7.20
C ALA A 267 13.35 -15.13 6.82
N MET A 268 13.47 -13.89 6.40
CA MET A 268 12.40 -13.06 5.84
C MET A 268 11.94 -13.52 4.44
N ASN A 269 12.65 -14.46 3.80
CA ASN A 269 12.43 -14.88 2.41
C ASN A 269 12.61 -13.74 1.39
N ARG A 270 13.58 -12.82 1.66
CA ARG A 270 13.96 -11.77 0.69
C ARG A 270 14.70 -12.40 -0.48
N LYS A 271 14.60 -11.77 -1.66
CA LYS A 271 15.17 -12.28 -2.93
C LYS A 271 16.51 -11.65 -3.27
N TYR A 272 17.11 -10.96 -2.32
CA TYR A 272 18.43 -10.33 -2.40
C TYR A 272 19.14 -10.48 -1.06
N ASP A 273 20.45 -10.35 -1.08
CA ASP A 273 21.29 -10.15 0.09
C ASP A 273 21.74 -8.68 0.24
N SER A 274 22.49 -8.40 1.30
CA SER A 274 22.97 -7.05 1.60
C SER A 274 23.92 -6.51 0.52
N ALA A 275 24.75 -7.37 -0.09
CA ALA A 275 25.68 -6.99 -1.15
C ALA A 275 24.94 -6.61 -2.44
N GLU A 276 23.95 -7.40 -2.84
CA GLU A 276 23.10 -7.13 -4.00
C GLU A 276 22.32 -5.83 -3.81
N TYR A 277 21.74 -5.61 -2.60
CA TYR A 277 21.06 -4.37 -2.28
C TYR A 277 21.99 -3.15 -2.39
N ALA A 278 23.21 -3.26 -1.83
CA ALA A 278 24.20 -2.19 -1.92
C ALA A 278 24.60 -1.89 -3.38
N ALA A 279 24.77 -2.93 -4.20
CA ALA A 279 25.08 -2.77 -5.62
C ALA A 279 23.94 -2.03 -6.37
N ILE A 280 22.69 -2.31 -6.04
CA ILE A 280 21.53 -1.61 -6.61
C ILE A 280 21.51 -0.13 -6.19
N CYS A 281 21.75 0.19 -4.92
CA CYS A 281 21.86 1.57 -4.46
C CYS A 281 22.99 2.33 -5.17
N GLN A 282 24.16 1.70 -5.35
CA GLN A 282 25.29 2.29 -6.09
C GLN A 282 24.93 2.52 -7.56
N ARG A 283 24.22 1.56 -8.18
CA ARG A 283 23.74 1.69 -9.56
C ARG A 283 22.80 2.89 -9.70
N ILE A 284 21.82 3.04 -8.81
CA ILE A 284 20.90 4.18 -8.80
C ILE A 284 21.69 5.49 -8.69
N ARG A 285 22.64 5.59 -7.76
CA ARG A 285 23.47 6.81 -7.57
C ARG A 285 24.36 7.14 -8.78
N ARG A 286 24.73 6.17 -9.60
CA ARG A 286 25.45 6.45 -10.87
C ARG A 286 24.57 7.16 -11.90
N TYR A 287 23.30 6.77 -12.01
CA TYR A 287 22.35 7.39 -12.92
C TYR A 287 21.77 8.70 -12.37
N PHE A 288 21.65 8.79 -11.05
CA PHE A 288 21.04 9.91 -10.33
C PHE A 288 21.93 10.31 -9.14
N PRO A 289 23.00 11.11 -9.37
CA PRO A 289 23.96 11.48 -8.31
C PRO A 289 23.31 12.16 -7.10
N ASP A 290 22.27 12.96 -7.31
CA ASP A 290 21.56 13.72 -6.27
C ASP A 290 20.24 13.03 -5.83
N CYS A 291 20.09 11.72 -6.04
CA CYS A 291 18.87 11.02 -5.66
C CYS A 291 18.71 10.88 -4.15
N ALA A 292 17.45 10.88 -3.71
CA ALA A 292 17.09 10.47 -2.36
C ALA A 292 16.70 8.98 -2.35
N ILE A 293 17.46 8.16 -1.62
CA ILE A 293 17.09 6.76 -1.35
C ILE A 293 16.55 6.69 0.07
N THR A 294 15.32 6.21 0.21
CA THR A 294 14.67 5.95 1.49
C THR A 294 14.34 4.48 1.61
N THR A 295 14.12 3.99 2.85
CA THR A 295 13.87 2.56 3.07
C THR A 295 12.96 2.29 4.25
N ASP A 296 12.40 1.07 4.28
CA ASP A 296 11.78 0.47 5.45
C ASP A 296 12.77 -0.45 6.16
N PHE A 297 12.77 -0.43 7.49
CA PHE A 297 13.66 -1.22 8.32
C PHE A 297 12.88 -1.86 9.47
N MET A 298 12.93 -3.19 9.56
CA MET A 298 12.22 -3.96 10.57
C MET A 298 13.19 -4.42 11.66
N VAL A 299 12.81 -4.24 12.92
CA VAL A 299 13.57 -4.73 14.08
C VAL A 299 12.78 -5.78 14.85
N GLY A 300 13.49 -6.69 15.50
CA GLY A 300 12.88 -7.73 16.33
C GLY A 300 12.19 -8.83 15.52
N PHE A 301 12.70 -9.13 14.36
CA PHE A 301 12.24 -10.30 13.61
C PHE A 301 12.54 -11.59 14.39
N PRO A 302 11.64 -12.63 14.39
CA PRO A 302 11.87 -13.86 15.14
C PRO A 302 13.23 -14.49 14.85
N GLY A 303 14.00 -14.77 15.92
CA GLY A 303 15.35 -15.30 15.82
C GLY A 303 16.43 -14.28 15.50
N GLU A 304 16.12 -12.98 15.39
CA GLU A 304 17.11 -11.90 15.25
C GLU A 304 17.93 -11.80 16.58
N THR A 305 19.25 -11.88 16.46
CA THR A 305 20.17 -11.70 17.58
C THR A 305 20.71 -10.27 17.67
N ASP A 306 21.35 -9.91 18.78
CA ASP A 306 22.03 -8.62 18.92
C ASP A 306 23.15 -8.43 17.88
N GLU A 307 23.79 -9.50 17.44
CA GLU A 307 24.80 -9.46 16.40
C GLU A 307 24.16 -9.15 15.04
N ASP A 308 23.06 -9.83 14.67
CA ASP A 308 22.30 -9.54 13.45
C ASP A 308 21.82 -8.10 13.41
N PHE A 309 21.36 -7.58 14.55
CA PHE A 309 20.93 -6.19 14.65
C PHE A 309 22.10 -5.21 14.45
N ARG A 310 23.28 -5.47 15.06
CA ARG A 310 24.48 -4.64 14.85
C ARG A 310 24.93 -4.65 13.40
N ASP A 311 24.91 -5.81 12.74
CA ASP A 311 25.24 -5.94 11.32
C ASP A 311 24.27 -5.12 10.47
N SER A 312 22.97 -5.23 10.77
CA SER A 312 21.93 -4.47 10.09
C SER A 312 22.09 -2.96 10.26
N LEU A 313 22.41 -2.50 11.48
CA LEU A 313 22.65 -1.09 11.79
C LEU A 313 23.89 -0.56 11.05
N ALA A 314 25.00 -1.31 11.10
CA ALA A 314 26.23 -0.96 10.39
C ALA A 314 26.02 -0.90 8.88
N PHE A 315 25.20 -1.80 8.32
CA PHE A 315 24.82 -1.77 6.92
C PHE A 315 24.01 -0.52 6.59
N ALA A 316 22.97 -0.20 7.38
CA ALA A 316 22.12 0.98 7.17
C ALA A 316 22.95 2.28 7.18
N GLN A 317 23.91 2.41 8.12
CA GLN A 317 24.82 3.55 8.20
C GLN A 317 25.68 3.68 6.94
N ARG A 318 26.23 2.57 6.41
CA ARG A 318 27.03 2.57 5.17
C ARG A 318 26.21 2.98 3.94
N MET A 319 24.92 2.64 3.92
CA MET A 319 24.04 2.94 2.78
C MET A 319 23.70 4.42 2.67
N ALA A 320 23.86 5.21 3.73
CA ALA A 320 23.58 6.66 3.73
C ALA A 320 22.19 6.98 3.15
N PHE A 321 21.15 6.38 3.72
CA PHE A 321 19.78 6.65 3.34
C PHE A 321 19.39 8.09 3.68
N ALA A 322 18.57 8.73 2.83
CA ALA A 322 18.01 10.04 3.10
C ALA A 322 16.99 10.02 4.25
N ALA A 323 16.28 8.91 4.40
CA ALA A 323 15.39 8.63 5.54
C ALA A 323 15.11 7.12 5.64
N MET A 324 14.77 6.66 6.86
CA MET A 324 14.34 5.30 7.12
C MET A 324 13.05 5.31 7.92
N HIS A 325 12.12 4.40 7.58
CA HIS A 325 10.98 4.09 8.42
C HIS A 325 11.30 2.84 9.24
N VAL A 326 11.60 3.02 10.51
CA VAL A 326 11.91 1.92 11.44
C VAL A 326 10.63 1.46 12.12
N PHE A 327 10.36 0.16 12.10
CA PHE A 327 9.20 -0.43 12.76
C PHE A 327 9.52 -1.80 13.35
N ARG A 328 8.78 -2.13 14.41
CA ARG A 328 8.90 -3.45 15.05
C ARG A 328 8.17 -4.52 14.24
N TYR A 329 8.73 -5.73 14.24
CA TYR A 329 8.00 -6.89 13.74
C TYR A 329 6.64 -7.00 14.43
N SER A 330 5.62 -7.20 13.64
CA SER A 330 4.23 -7.41 14.09
C SER A 330 3.73 -8.75 13.55
N PRO A 331 3.57 -9.79 14.39
CA PRO A 331 3.10 -11.08 13.93
C PRO A 331 1.70 -10.97 13.29
N ARG A 332 1.53 -11.61 12.14
CA ARG A 332 0.27 -11.67 11.40
C ARG A 332 -0.17 -13.12 11.27
N ALA A 333 -1.36 -13.44 11.78
CA ALA A 333 -1.93 -14.78 11.65
C ALA A 333 -1.94 -15.22 10.17
N GLY A 334 -1.60 -16.47 9.90
CA GLY A 334 -1.49 -17.01 8.55
C GLY A 334 -0.16 -16.78 7.84
N THR A 335 0.75 -15.94 8.38
CA THR A 335 2.10 -15.78 7.83
C THR A 335 3.08 -16.82 8.40
N ARG A 336 4.10 -17.18 7.62
CA ARG A 336 5.11 -18.16 8.04
C ARG A 336 5.87 -17.72 9.28
N ALA A 337 6.25 -16.44 9.37
CA ALA A 337 7.02 -15.89 10.48
C ALA A 337 6.23 -15.85 11.80
N ALA A 338 4.90 -15.84 11.75
CA ALA A 338 4.08 -15.92 12.97
C ALA A 338 4.22 -17.26 13.71
N ALA A 339 4.69 -18.30 13.02
CA ALA A 339 4.95 -19.62 13.59
C ALA A 339 6.45 -19.85 13.94
N PHE A 340 7.32 -18.86 13.72
CA PHE A 340 8.74 -19.01 14.05
C PHE A 340 8.96 -18.99 15.58
N PRO A 341 9.88 -19.81 16.10
CA PRO A 341 10.23 -19.78 17.49
C PRO A 341 10.96 -18.48 17.88
N GLU A 342 11.02 -18.20 19.16
CA GLU A 342 11.81 -17.11 19.75
C GLU A 342 11.41 -15.70 19.26
N PRO A 343 10.18 -15.23 19.57
CA PRO A 343 9.88 -13.83 19.36
C PRO A 343 10.77 -12.96 20.25
N VAL A 344 11.38 -11.93 19.68
CA VAL A 344 12.19 -10.96 20.45
C VAL A 344 11.31 -10.28 21.50
N SER A 345 11.78 -10.19 22.74
CA SER A 345 10.99 -9.64 23.84
C SER A 345 10.67 -8.15 23.59
N TYR A 346 9.51 -7.69 24.06
CA TYR A 346 9.11 -6.29 23.96
C TYR A 346 10.11 -5.31 24.59
N THR A 347 10.75 -5.71 25.69
CA THR A 347 11.77 -4.90 26.37
C THR A 347 13.01 -4.72 25.50
N HIS A 348 13.41 -5.76 24.78
CA HIS A 348 14.52 -5.74 23.84
C HIS A 348 14.22 -4.82 22.64
N LEU A 349 13.03 -4.92 22.10
CA LEU A 349 12.54 -4.08 20.99
C LEU A 349 12.56 -2.58 21.32
N ARG A 350 12.18 -2.19 22.56
CA ARG A 350 12.24 -0.77 22.98
C ARG A 350 13.65 -0.21 23.01
N ALA A 351 14.65 -1.02 23.35
CA ALA A 351 16.04 -0.59 23.35
C ALA A 351 16.56 -0.27 21.95
N HIS A 352 16.00 -0.92 20.92
CA HIS A 352 16.37 -0.69 19.51
C HIS A 352 15.67 0.52 18.88
N GLU A 353 14.46 0.89 19.34
CA GLU A 353 13.74 2.08 18.83
C GLU A 353 14.45 3.39 19.19
N THR A 354 15.10 3.47 20.33
CA THR A 354 15.81 4.69 20.80
C THR A 354 17.10 4.99 20.05
N LEU A 355 17.54 4.13 19.15
CA LEU A 355 18.73 4.33 18.30
C LEU A 355 18.38 4.99 16.95
N SER A 356 17.11 5.28 16.69
CA SER A 356 16.64 5.95 15.47
C SER A 356 16.60 7.48 15.57
N ASP A 357 16.86 8.04 16.76
CA ASP A 357 17.02 9.47 17.05
C ASP A 357 18.53 9.83 17.04
#